data_0c3061307a124bb263b7bfda88cef4e0
#
_entry.id   0c3061307a124bb263b7bfda88cef4e0
#
_cell.length_a   1.000
_cell.length_b   1.000
_cell.length_c   1.000
_cell.angle_alpha   90.00
_cell.angle_beta   90.00
_cell.angle_gamma   90.00
#
_symmetry.space_group_name_H-M   'P 1'
#
loop_
_entity.id
_entity.type
_entity.pdbx_description
1 polymer ?
#
loop_
_entity_poly.entity_id
_entity_poly.type
_entity_poly.pdbx_seq_one_letter_code
_entity_poly.pdbx_strand_id
1 'polypeptide(L)'
;MNKKTLGLLAAVCLGTATGCGAKGTYVGLGYTASFSDTQATVNVAVAAFDNAGKIVNARLDVVQIPLTVTGEGEAAVAGINTAKNPELLSKVELGLDYNMKGASFIKKEVYEQIESFADFVVGKTIDDVVAATVNPGHSKDGTPVAEGLEGQVTISVDDFEAALKDAFDNKVAAKVSGANAGVGIFVEMYGANELTTYIAGALTNKKGEVEAAQLDNVVFPLAVDAEGKATLAESKYVVNGEIISKKKLGTGYGMAGIVDADGDGVKLEWNEQAAAIEGFVVGKDAAAISAMTYTDGKNADLTAVDATIKVESIMKAVAEAVSYSTKEVITAKPNA
;
A
#
# COMPACT_ATOMS: atom_id res chain seq x y z
N MET A 1 5.24 -35.82 29.42
CA MET A 1 4.69 -34.58 28.92
C MET A 1 5.85 -33.84 28.23
N ASN A 2 5.93 -33.94 26.91
CA ASN A 2 7.03 -33.34 26.15
C ASN A 2 6.59 -31.98 25.65
N LYS A 3 7.18 -30.93 26.18
CA LYS A 3 7.06 -29.59 25.63
C LYS A 3 7.79 -29.55 24.30
N LYS A 4 7.04 -29.45 23.19
CA LYS A 4 7.61 -29.13 21.88
C LYS A 4 7.88 -27.61 21.87
N THR A 5 9.12 -27.24 22.04
CA THR A 5 9.63 -25.92 21.75
C THR A 5 9.55 -25.72 20.24
N LEU A 6 8.53 -25.00 19.77
CA LEU A 6 8.46 -24.56 18.39
C LEU A 6 9.36 -23.31 18.31
N GLY A 7 10.54 -23.51 17.74
CA GLY A 7 11.48 -22.41 17.53
C GLY A 7 10.95 -21.43 16.50
N LEU A 8 10.93 -20.19 16.88
CA LEU A 8 10.75 -19.04 16.02
C LEU A 8 11.79 -19.08 14.90
N LEU A 9 11.42 -19.49 13.70
CA LEU A 9 12.27 -19.39 12.52
C LEU A 9 12.06 -18.00 11.91
N ALA A 10 12.74 -17.02 12.47
CA ALA A 10 13.13 -15.85 11.68
C ALA A 10 14.02 -16.40 10.56
N ALA A 11 13.47 -16.53 9.36
CA ALA A 11 14.22 -17.02 8.21
C ALA A 11 15.20 -15.93 7.74
N VAL A 12 16.30 -15.77 8.48
CA VAL A 12 17.52 -15.19 7.94
C VAL A 12 18.14 -16.26 7.08
N CYS A 13 17.72 -16.35 5.82
CA CYS A 13 18.40 -17.18 4.83
C CYS A 13 19.69 -16.49 4.38
N LEU A 14 20.77 -16.62 5.16
CA LEU A 14 22.12 -16.61 4.59
C LEU A 14 22.36 -17.97 3.94
N GLY A 15 22.01 -18.11 2.69
CA GLY A 15 22.28 -19.27 1.86
C GLY A 15 23.25 -18.90 0.75
N THR A 16 24.52 -19.29 0.88
CA THR A 16 25.44 -19.37 -0.26
C THR A 16 24.92 -20.46 -1.21
N ALA A 17 24.22 -20.05 -2.27
CA ALA A 17 23.79 -20.92 -3.34
C ALA A 17 24.77 -20.81 -4.50
N THR A 18 25.70 -21.72 -4.60
CA THR A 18 26.28 -22.12 -5.87
C THR A 18 25.32 -23.08 -6.57
N GLY A 19 24.57 -22.58 -7.57
CA GLY A 19 23.63 -23.40 -8.35
C GLY A 19 22.74 -22.56 -9.24
N CYS A 20 22.93 -22.70 -10.51
CA CYS A 20 22.19 -22.16 -11.65
C CYS A 20 20.72 -21.72 -11.39
N GLY A 21 20.40 -20.45 -11.54
CA GLY A 21 19.10 -20.04 -12.11
C GLY A 21 18.15 -19.18 -11.30
N ALA A 22 18.23 -19.02 -9.98
CA ALA A 22 17.36 -18.09 -9.27
C ALA A 22 18.09 -16.75 -9.02
N LYS A 23 17.83 -15.74 -9.81
CA LYS A 23 18.21 -14.37 -9.45
C LYS A 23 17.49 -14.05 -8.15
N GLY A 24 18.21 -13.72 -7.09
CA GLY A 24 17.61 -13.25 -5.85
C GLY A 24 16.70 -12.10 -6.20
N THR A 25 15.49 -12.09 -5.65
CA THR A 25 14.49 -11.07 -5.92
C THR A 25 14.05 -10.51 -4.58
N TYR A 26 13.69 -9.25 -4.59
CA TYR A 26 13.14 -8.57 -3.43
C TYR A 26 11.73 -8.08 -3.77
N VAL A 27 10.89 -7.96 -2.76
CA VAL A 27 9.60 -7.28 -2.84
C VAL A 27 9.63 -6.06 -1.92
N GLY A 28 9.10 -4.94 -2.39
CA GLY A 28 8.91 -3.74 -1.59
C GLY A 28 7.53 -3.16 -1.77
N LEU A 29 6.97 -2.65 -0.69
CA LEU A 29 5.79 -1.79 -0.65
C LEU A 29 6.25 -0.43 -0.15
N GLY A 30 5.90 0.62 -0.87
CA GLY A 30 6.20 1.99 -0.49
C GLY A 30 5.01 2.91 -0.70
N TYR A 31 5.03 4.04 -0.03
CA TYR A 31 3.97 5.04 -0.15
C TYR A 31 4.53 6.46 -0.03
N THR A 32 3.75 7.41 -0.56
CA THR A 32 3.78 8.80 -0.14
C THR A 32 2.43 9.18 0.44
N ALA A 33 2.42 10.11 1.39
CA ALA A 33 1.19 10.59 2.00
C ALA A 33 1.22 12.12 2.10
N SER A 34 0.13 12.77 1.71
CA SER A 34 -0.04 14.20 1.82
C SER A 34 -1.40 14.54 2.41
N PHE A 35 -1.48 15.72 3.01
CA PHE A 35 -2.68 16.21 3.70
C PHE A 35 -2.92 17.68 3.40
N SER A 36 -4.17 18.03 3.18
CA SER A 36 -4.69 19.40 3.18
C SER A 36 -5.99 19.45 4.01
N ASP A 37 -6.50 20.65 4.24
CA ASP A 37 -7.76 20.84 4.96
C ASP A 37 -9.00 20.22 4.29
N THR A 38 -8.88 19.82 3.03
CA THR A 38 -9.98 19.25 2.23
C THR A 38 -9.71 17.84 1.71
N GLN A 39 -8.48 17.34 1.81
CA GLN A 39 -8.11 16.04 1.24
C GLN A 39 -6.89 15.42 1.89
N ALA A 40 -6.96 14.13 2.16
CA ALA A 40 -5.79 13.27 2.37
C ALA A 40 -5.52 12.46 1.09
N THR A 41 -4.25 12.25 0.76
CA THR A 41 -3.84 11.48 -0.42
C THR A 41 -2.78 10.46 -0.02
N VAL A 42 -2.92 9.23 -0.51
CA VAL A 42 -1.89 8.19 -0.36
C VAL A 42 -1.60 7.61 -1.74
N ASN A 43 -0.37 7.77 -2.21
CA ASN A 43 0.15 7.08 -3.39
C ASN A 43 0.87 5.83 -2.92
N VAL A 44 0.67 4.72 -3.62
CA VAL A 44 1.18 3.40 -3.25
C VAL A 44 1.93 2.78 -4.41
N ALA A 45 3.05 2.16 -4.12
CA ALA A 45 3.83 1.37 -5.06
C ALA A 45 4.16 0.00 -4.47
N VAL A 46 3.90 -1.07 -5.20
CA VAL A 46 4.51 -2.37 -4.96
C VAL A 46 5.45 -2.69 -6.11
N ALA A 47 6.64 -3.19 -5.79
CA ALA A 47 7.60 -3.58 -6.82
C ALA A 47 8.41 -4.82 -6.43
N ALA A 48 8.72 -5.61 -7.46
CA ALA A 48 9.74 -6.64 -7.39
C ALA A 48 11.07 -6.07 -7.91
N PHE A 49 12.17 -6.37 -7.22
CA PHE A 49 13.51 -5.93 -7.61
C PHE A 49 14.44 -7.14 -7.79
N ASP A 50 15.34 -7.07 -8.76
CA ASP A 50 16.42 -8.03 -8.92
C ASP A 50 17.62 -7.69 -8.01
N ASN A 51 18.67 -8.53 -8.04
CA ASN A 51 19.88 -8.32 -7.25
C ASN A 51 20.69 -7.09 -7.68
N ALA A 52 20.45 -6.55 -8.86
CA ALA A 52 21.07 -5.32 -9.33
C ALA A 52 20.25 -4.07 -8.95
N GLY A 53 19.11 -4.24 -8.24
CA GLY A 53 18.20 -3.17 -7.87
C GLY A 53 17.30 -2.69 -8.99
N LYS A 54 17.21 -3.45 -10.09
CA LYS A 54 16.30 -3.14 -11.19
C LYS A 54 14.89 -3.61 -10.87
N ILE A 55 13.92 -2.82 -11.24
CA ILE A 55 12.50 -3.15 -11.14
C ILE A 55 12.18 -4.27 -12.13
N VAL A 56 11.71 -5.41 -11.64
CA VAL A 56 11.29 -6.56 -12.46
C VAL A 56 9.81 -6.48 -12.81
N ASN A 57 9.02 -5.98 -11.87
CA ASN A 57 7.59 -5.73 -12.02
C ASN A 57 7.18 -4.65 -11.02
N ALA A 58 6.18 -3.84 -11.36
CA ALA A 58 5.64 -2.83 -10.48
C ALA A 58 4.14 -2.64 -10.70
N ARG A 59 3.44 -2.23 -9.64
CA ARG A 59 2.08 -1.72 -9.69
C ARG A 59 1.99 -0.48 -8.83
N LEU A 60 1.23 0.49 -9.32
CA LEU A 60 1.06 1.80 -8.71
C LEU A 60 -0.42 2.10 -8.57
N ASP A 61 -0.79 2.79 -7.51
CA ASP A 61 -2.14 3.29 -7.33
C ASP A 61 -2.16 4.51 -6.41
N VAL A 62 -3.27 5.22 -6.36
CA VAL A 62 -3.45 6.38 -5.49
C VAL A 62 -4.90 6.50 -5.05
N VAL A 63 -5.10 6.72 -3.76
CA VAL A 63 -6.40 7.11 -3.22
C VAL A 63 -6.38 8.58 -2.80
N GLN A 64 -7.42 9.29 -3.21
CA GLN A 64 -7.71 10.66 -2.75
C GLN A 64 -8.95 10.61 -1.88
N ILE A 65 -8.80 10.99 -0.64
CA ILE A 65 -9.82 10.88 0.41
C ILE A 65 -10.31 12.30 0.73
N PRO A 66 -11.48 12.71 0.21
CA PRO A 66 -12.01 14.01 0.50
C PRO A 66 -12.40 14.14 1.98
N LEU A 67 -12.12 15.29 2.56
CA LEU A 67 -12.41 15.57 3.97
C LEU A 67 -13.56 16.56 4.10
N THR A 68 -14.22 16.52 5.24
CA THR A 68 -15.25 17.48 5.65
C THR A 68 -15.15 17.70 7.15
N VAL A 69 -15.59 18.89 7.58
CA VAL A 69 -15.80 19.18 9.01
C VAL A 69 -17.29 19.30 9.26
N THR A 70 -17.76 18.66 10.31
CA THR A 70 -19.16 18.71 10.77
C THR A 70 -19.21 19.23 12.20
N GLY A 71 -20.30 19.95 12.57
CA GLY A 71 -20.39 20.62 13.86
C GLY A 71 -19.71 21.99 13.85
N GLU A 72 -19.77 22.68 15.00
CA GLU A 72 -19.18 24.01 15.19
C GLU A 72 -18.47 24.09 16.56
N GLY A 73 -17.45 24.93 16.66
CA GLY A 73 -16.70 25.17 17.88
C GLY A 73 -16.06 23.87 18.44
N GLU A 74 -16.17 23.64 19.73
CA GLU A 74 -15.60 22.46 20.40
C GLU A 74 -16.25 21.11 19.98
N ALA A 75 -17.44 21.17 19.34
CA ALA A 75 -18.13 19.99 18.81
C ALA A 75 -17.78 19.70 17.35
N ALA A 76 -16.89 20.47 16.73
CA ALA A 76 -16.47 20.26 15.35
C ALA A 76 -15.63 18.99 15.23
N VAL A 77 -15.94 18.15 14.22
CA VAL A 77 -15.26 16.89 13.95
C VAL A 77 -14.88 16.81 12.47
N ALA A 78 -13.61 16.53 12.21
CA ALA A 78 -13.13 16.22 10.86
C ALA A 78 -13.40 14.74 10.53
N GLY A 79 -13.79 14.48 9.28
CA GLY A 79 -14.09 13.13 8.81
C GLY A 79 -14.06 13.03 7.29
N ILE A 80 -14.43 11.88 6.76
CA ILE A 80 -14.42 11.60 5.33
C ILE A 80 -15.69 12.15 4.68
N ASN A 81 -15.53 12.79 3.51
CA ASN A 81 -16.62 13.18 2.64
C ASN A 81 -16.82 12.15 1.53
N THR A 82 -17.80 11.27 1.68
CA THR A 82 -18.07 10.18 0.73
C THR A 82 -19.00 10.57 -0.42
N ALA A 83 -19.43 11.85 -0.53
CA ALA A 83 -20.48 12.26 -1.47
C ALA A 83 -20.16 11.96 -2.95
N LYS A 84 -18.88 12.01 -3.34
CA LYS A 84 -18.43 11.78 -4.72
C LYS A 84 -17.80 10.41 -4.95
N ASN A 85 -17.34 9.75 -3.90
CA ASN A 85 -16.73 8.42 -3.94
C ASN A 85 -17.18 7.66 -2.68
N PRO A 86 -18.40 7.09 -2.67
CA PRO A 86 -18.98 6.46 -1.49
C PRO A 86 -18.19 5.25 -0.97
N GLU A 87 -17.52 4.54 -1.86
CA GLU A 87 -16.72 3.35 -1.55
C GLU A 87 -15.25 3.67 -1.28
N LEU A 88 -14.85 4.95 -1.42
CA LEU A 88 -13.46 5.42 -1.28
C LEU A 88 -12.48 4.67 -2.19
N LEU A 89 -12.94 4.36 -3.40
CA LEU A 89 -12.14 3.67 -4.41
C LEU A 89 -10.91 4.49 -4.78
N SER A 90 -9.82 3.79 -5.06
CA SER A 90 -8.60 4.37 -5.62
C SER A 90 -8.83 4.89 -7.05
N LYS A 91 -7.85 5.61 -7.60
CA LYS A 91 -7.96 6.09 -8.99
C LYS A 91 -7.92 4.95 -10.01
N VAL A 92 -7.19 3.89 -9.73
CA VAL A 92 -7.16 2.71 -10.59
C VAL A 92 -8.49 1.97 -10.51
N GLU A 93 -9.07 1.82 -9.31
CA GLU A 93 -10.39 1.19 -9.12
C GLU A 93 -11.54 1.97 -9.76
N LEU A 94 -11.50 3.29 -9.70
CA LEU A 94 -12.48 4.14 -10.39
C LEU A 94 -12.45 3.93 -11.91
N GLY A 95 -11.29 3.58 -12.49
CA GLY A 95 -11.18 3.28 -13.91
C GLY A 95 -11.79 4.38 -14.77
N LEU A 96 -12.80 4.03 -15.57
CA LEU A 96 -13.52 4.98 -16.44
C LEU A 96 -14.36 6.00 -15.66
N ASP A 97 -14.79 5.69 -14.44
CA ASP A 97 -15.62 6.56 -13.62
C ASP A 97 -14.84 7.75 -13.05
N TYR A 98 -13.49 7.69 -13.05
CA TYR A 98 -12.65 8.85 -12.76
C TYR A 98 -12.85 9.97 -13.80
N ASN A 99 -13.21 9.60 -15.04
CA ASN A 99 -13.64 10.49 -16.12
C ASN A 99 -12.62 11.58 -16.50
N MET A 100 -11.34 11.24 -16.55
CA MET A 100 -10.27 12.16 -16.95
C MET A 100 -10.10 12.26 -18.47
N LYS A 101 -10.47 11.21 -19.21
CA LYS A 101 -10.26 11.08 -20.67
C LYS A 101 -10.78 12.26 -21.48
N GLY A 102 -11.92 12.82 -21.07
CA GLY A 102 -12.51 14.00 -21.70
C GLY A 102 -11.65 15.25 -21.61
N ALA A 103 -11.00 15.45 -20.46
CA ALA A 103 -10.14 16.59 -20.17
C ALA A 103 -8.66 16.36 -20.52
N SER A 104 -8.25 15.11 -20.68
CA SER A 104 -6.87 14.75 -21.01
C SER A 104 -6.51 15.08 -22.44
N PHE A 105 -5.40 15.78 -22.69
CA PHE A 105 -4.90 16.07 -24.03
C PHE A 105 -4.58 14.80 -24.83
N ILE A 106 -4.12 13.75 -24.14
CA ILE A 106 -3.75 12.46 -24.76
C ILE A 106 -4.93 11.48 -24.81
N LYS A 107 -6.12 11.90 -24.37
CA LYS A 107 -7.36 11.08 -24.38
C LYS A 107 -7.22 9.76 -23.63
N LYS A 108 -6.47 9.76 -22.54
CA LYS A 108 -6.31 8.62 -21.62
C LYS A 108 -6.93 8.92 -20.27
N GLU A 109 -7.48 7.88 -19.65
CA GLU A 109 -7.86 7.90 -18.25
C GLU A 109 -6.63 7.89 -17.33
N VAL A 110 -6.82 8.21 -16.06
CA VAL A 110 -5.72 8.24 -15.09
C VAL A 110 -5.09 6.86 -14.91
N TYR A 111 -5.89 5.80 -14.82
CA TYR A 111 -5.38 4.44 -14.68
C TYR A 111 -4.52 4.00 -15.87
N GLU A 112 -4.91 4.37 -17.11
CA GLU A 112 -4.12 4.09 -18.32
C GLU A 112 -2.75 4.80 -18.28
N GLN A 113 -2.69 5.98 -17.68
CA GLN A 113 -1.44 6.73 -17.52
C GLN A 113 -0.57 6.16 -16.40
N ILE A 114 -1.18 5.75 -15.28
CA ILE A 114 -0.48 5.06 -14.18
C ILE A 114 0.13 3.75 -14.66
N GLU A 115 -0.62 2.95 -15.43
CA GLU A 115 -0.12 1.70 -16.04
C GLU A 115 1.03 1.96 -17.02
N SER A 116 0.89 2.97 -17.89
CA SER A 116 1.98 3.34 -18.80
C SER A 116 3.25 3.71 -18.06
N PHE A 117 3.14 4.37 -16.90
CA PHE A 117 4.30 4.68 -16.06
C PHE A 117 4.83 3.44 -15.34
N ALA A 118 3.96 2.56 -14.83
CA ALA A 118 4.37 1.29 -14.22
C ALA A 118 5.13 0.40 -15.21
N ASP A 119 4.70 0.34 -16.47
CA ASP A 119 5.41 -0.40 -17.52
C ASP A 119 6.76 0.24 -17.85
N PHE A 120 6.82 1.57 -17.88
CA PHE A 120 8.04 2.30 -18.19
C PHE A 120 9.16 2.04 -17.16
N VAL A 121 8.84 1.90 -15.88
CA VAL A 121 9.85 1.71 -14.82
C VAL A 121 10.46 0.31 -14.83
N VAL A 122 9.83 -0.68 -15.47
CA VAL A 122 10.36 -2.05 -15.56
C VAL A 122 11.70 -2.08 -16.30
N GLY A 123 12.67 -2.80 -15.74
CA GLY A 123 14.05 -2.91 -16.24
C GLY A 123 14.99 -1.79 -15.81
N LYS A 124 14.49 -0.76 -15.13
CA LYS A 124 15.26 0.39 -14.63
C LYS A 124 15.56 0.26 -13.14
N THR A 125 16.61 0.92 -12.68
CA THR A 125 16.82 1.22 -11.25
C THR A 125 15.99 2.44 -10.85
N ILE A 126 15.84 2.70 -9.56
CA ILE A 126 15.17 3.93 -9.09
C ILE A 126 15.88 5.18 -9.60
N ASP A 127 17.21 5.20 -9.56
CA ASP A 127 18.00 6.35 -10.04
C ASP A 127 17.78 6.59 -11.55
N ASP A 128 17.68 5.51 -12.34
CA ASP A 128 17.37 5.60 -13.78
C ASP A 128 15.95 6.15 -14.02
N VAL A 129 14.97 5.78 -13.17
CA VAL A 129 13.59 6.30 -13.27
C VAL A 129 13.58 7.79 -12.99
N VAL A 130 14.14 8.23 -11.86
CA VAL A 130 14.20 9.65 -11.47
C VAL A 130 14.94 10.48 -12.50
N ALA A 131 16.08 9.98 -13.02
CA ALA A 131 16.84 10.68 -14.05
C ALA A 131 16.06 10.85 -15.37
N ALA A 132 15.14 9.92 -15.68
CA ALA A 132 14.35 9.94 -16.91
C ALA A 132 13.13 10.86 -16.85
N THR A 133 12.67 11.21 -15.66
CA THR A 133 11.44 11.99 -15.45
C THR A 133 11.71 13.45 -15.11
N VAL A 134 12.91 13.80 -14.66
CA VAL A 134 13.28 15.19 -14.42
C VAL A 134 13.33 15.98 -15.74
N ASN A 135 12.42 16.92 -15.89
CA ASN A 135 12.44 17.85 -17.01
C ASN A 135 12.53 19.30 -16.54
N PRO A 136 13.68 19.97 -16.70
CA PRO A 136 13.89 21.35 -16.28
C PRO A 136 13.09 22.40 -17.06
N GLY A 137 12.33 22.01 -18.06
CA GLY A 137 11.59 22.91 -18.95
C GLY A 137 10.09 22.62 -19.10
N HIS A 138 9.55 21.68 -18.34
CA HIS A 138 8.13 21.33 -18.48
C HIS A 138 7.20 22.35 -17.81
N SER A 139 6.08 22.64 -18.45
CA SER A 139 5.08 23.61 -17.97
C SER A 139 4.27 23.14 -16.77
N LYS A 140 4.43 21.88 -16.35
CA LYS A 140 3.75 21.25 -15.21
C LYS A 140 4.75 20.40 -14.46
N ASP A 141 4.99 20.75 -13.20
CA ASP A 141 5.90 20.02 -12.32
C ASP A 141 5.50 18.54 -12.22
N GLY A 142 6.49 17.66 -12.18
CA GLY A 142 6.31 16.22 -12.03
C GLY A 142 5.77 15.47 -13.25
N THR A 143 5.52 16.15 -14.38
CA THR A 143 5.09 15.45 -15.61
C THR A 143 6.33 14.88 -16.31
N PRO A 144 6.36 13.58 -16.60
CA PRO A 144 7.53 12.95 -17.21
C PRO A 144 7.68 13.31 -18.70
N VAL A 145 8.92 13.32 -19.17
CA VAL A 145 9.27 13.60 -20.57
C VAL A 145 10.22 12.58 -21.18
N ALA A 146 10.48 11.50 -20.47
CA ALA A 146 11.34 10.44 -20.96
C ALA A 146 10.82 9.85 -22.29
N GLU A 147 11.77 9.45 -23.13
CA GLU A 147 11.45 8.66 -24.32
C GLU A 147 10.60 7.43 -23.93
N GLY A 148 9.47 7.23 -24.60
CA GLY A 148 8.49 6.19 -24.30
C GLY A 148 7.33 6.61 -23.38
N LEU A 149 7.39 7.80 -22.74
CA LEU A 149 6.28 8.37 -21.98
C LEU A 149 5.56 9.50 -22.72
N GLU A 150 6.14 10.00 -23.79
CA GLU A 150 5.52 11.00 -24.66
C GLU A 150 4.15 10.53 -25.18
N GLY A 151 3.10 11.31 -24.95
CA GLY A 151 1.73 10.96 -25.34
C GLY A 151 1.14 9.78 -24.55
N GLN A 152 1.83 9.26 -23.56
CA GLN A 152 1.37 8.20 -22.67
C GLN A 152 1.01 8.71 -21.28
N VAL A 153 1.75 9.68 -20.74
CA VAL A 153 1.60 10.20 -19.39
C VAL A 153 1.66 11.73 -19.40
N THR A 154 0.66 12.37 -18.79
CA THR A 154 0.57 13.82 -18.58
C THR A 154 0.24 14.19 -17.13
N ILE A 155 0.09 13.20 -16.26
CA ILE A 155 -0.04 13.40 -14.82
C ILE A 155 1.35 13.59 -14.20
N SER A 156 1.41 14.23 -13.00
CA SER A 156 2.64 14.21 -12.20
C SER A 156 2.91 12.78 -11.72
N VAL A 157 4.18 12.37 -11.75
CA VAL A 157 4.64 11.05 -11.30
C VAL A 157 5.60 11.13 -10.11
N ASP A 158 5.92 12.32 -9.62
CA ASP A 158 6.88 12.53 -8.54
C ASP A 158 6.54 11.72 -7.28
N ASP A 159 5.26 11.70 -6.91
CA ASP A 159 4.79 10.93 -5.77
C ASP A 159 4.89 9.42 -5.99
N PHE A 160 4.71 8.95 -7.23
CA PHE A 160 4.91 7.54 -7.58
C PHE A 160 6.39 7.16 -7.58
N GLU A 161 7.27 8.05 -8.04
CA GLU A 161 8.72 7.86 -7.95
C GLU A 161 9.18 7.77 -6.49
N ALA A 162 8.68 8.67 -5.65
CA ALA A 162 8.96 8.65 -4.23
C ALA A 162 8.42 7.38 -3.56
N ALA A 163 7.22 6.91 -3.92
CA ALA A 163 6.65 5.65 -3.43
C ALA A 163 7.47 4.43 -3.92
N LEU A 164 7.95 4.42 -5.18
CA LEU A 164 8.85 3.39 -5.69
C LEU A 164 10.20 3.38 -4.96
N LYS A 165 10.74 4.57 -4.66
CA LYS A 165 11.96 4.70 -3.86
C LYS A 165 11.75 4.16 -2.46
N ASP A 166 10.63 4.49 -1.82
CA ASP A 166 10.26 3.98 -0.51
C ASP A 166 10.12 2.44 -0.53
N ALA A 167 9.48 1.89 -1.58
CA ALA A 167 9.41 0.43 -1.79
C ALA A 167 10.80 -0.20 -1.92
N PHE A 168 11.73 0.47 -2.61
CA PHE A 168 13.10 -0.02 -2.76
C PHE A 168 13.87 0.00 -1.44
N ASP A 169 13.73 1.07 -0.66
CA ASP A 169 14.44 1.24 0.62
C ASP A 169 13.95 0.22 1.68
N ASN A 170 12.66 -0.13 1.63
CA ASN A 170 12.00 -1.06 2.57
C ASN A 170 11.86 -2.49 2.04
N LYS A 171 12.51 -2.83 0.91
CA LYS A 171 12.37 -4.16 0.30
C LYS A 171 12.91 -5.27 1.17
N VAL A 172 12.23 -6.41 1.13
CA VAL A 172 12.63 -7.65 1.78
C VAL A 172 12.92 -8.73 0.74
N ALA A 173 13.81 -9.68 1.09
CA ALA A 173 14.13 -10.78 0.20
C ALA A 173 12.91 -11.70 0.00
N ALA A 174 12.58 -11.99 -1.25
CA ALA A 174 11.49 -12.87 -1.63
C ALA A 174 11.86 -13.66 -2.89
N LYS A 175 11.35 -14.90 -2.97
CA LYS A 175 11.45 -15.70 -4.20
C LYS A 175 10.16 -15.52 -4.97
N VAL A 176 10.20 -14.71 -6.00
CA VAL A 176 9.03 -14.45 -6.83
C VAL A 176 9.34 -14.76 -8.30
N SER A 177 8.35 -15.25 -9.00
CA SER A 177 8.44 -15.49 -10.45
C SER A 177 8.43 -14.18 -11.25
N GLY A 178 8.00 -13.07 -10.61
CA GLY A 178 7.82 -11.77 -11.25
C GLY A 178 6.64 -11.71 -12.22
N ALA A 179 5.70 -12.68 -12.12
CA ALA A 179 4.63 -12.79 -13.09
C ALA A 179 3.65 -11.61 -13.01
N ASN A 180 3.16 -11.31 -11.80
CA ASN A 180 2.14 -10.28 -11.61
C ASN A 180 2.38 -9.50 -10.34
N ALA A 181 1.95 -8.24 -10.33
CA ALA A 181 1.94 -7.36 -9.16
C ALA A 181 0.57 -6.71 -9.00
N GLY A 182 0.13 -6.50 -7.77
CA GLY A 182 -1.13 -5.82 -7.47
C GLY A 182 -1.02 -4.96 -6.22
N VAL A 183 -1.69 -3.82 -6.22
CA VAL A 183 -1.88 -2.93 -5.08
C VAL A 183 -3.32 -3.04 -4.63
N GLY A 184 -3.55 -3.05 -3.32
CA GLY A 184 -4.87 -2.94 -2.72
C GLY A 184 -4.87 -1.83 -1.67
N ILE A 185 -5.96 -1.07 -1.64
CA ILE A 185 -6.14 0.09 -0.76
C ILE A 185 -7.54 0.05 -0.14
N PHE A 186 -7.61 -0.04 1.18
CA PHE A 186 -8.86 0.07 1.91
C PHE A 186 -8.81 1.24 2.88
N VAL A 187 -9.86 2.04 2.93
CA VAL A 187 -9.91 3.28 3.72
C VAL A 187 -11.08 3.24 4.68
N GLU A 188 -10.84 3.60 5.94
CA GLU A 188 -11.91 3.78 6.93
C GLU A 188 -11.55 4.80 8.00
N MET A 189 -12.55 5.29 8.71
CA MET A 189 -12.34 5.98 9.98
C MET A 189 -12.19 4.95 11.10
N TYR A 190 -11.05 4.94 11.76
CA TYR A 190 -10.83 4.13 12.96
C TYR A 190 -11.10 4.99 14.20
N GLY A 191 -12.24 4.75 14.84
CA GLY A 191 -12.71 5.64 15.91
C GLY A 191 -13.21 6.99 15.36
N ALA A 192 -13.14 8.03 16.19
CA ALA A 192 -13.72 9.34 15.87
C ALA A 192 -12.79 10.24 15.04
N ASN A 193 -11.49 10.02 15.08
CA ASN A 193 -10.50 10.97 14.58
C ASN A 193 -9.25 10.34 13.94
N GLU A 194 -9.25 9.04 13.68
CA GLU A 194 -8.15 8.41 12.94
C GLU A 194 -8.66 7.97 11.56
N LEU A 195 -8.28 8.69 10.52
CA LEU A 195 -8.44 8.25 9.15
C LEU A 195 -7.31 7.26 8.85
N THR A 196 -7.66 6.00 8.61
CA THR A 196 -6.68 4.95 8.34
C THR A 196 -6.82 4.45 6.90
N THR A 197 -5.70 4.47 6.18
CA THR A 197 -5.54 3.85 4.87
C THR A 197 -4.71 2.58 5.04
N TYR A 198 -5.34 1.43 4.82
CA TYR A 198 -4.69 0.13 4.77
C TYR A 198 -4.17 -0.08 3.36
N ILE A 199 -2.89 -0.33 3.23
CA ILE A 199 -2.23 -0.55 1.94
C ILE A 199 -1.61 -1.94 1.90
N ALA A 200 -1.75 -2.61 0.78
CA ALA A 200 -1.14 -3.91 0.54
C ALA A 200 -0.55 -3.98 -0.87
N GLY A 201 0.57 -4.68 -0.97
CA GLY A 201 1.18 -5.06 -2.23
C GLY A 201 1.30 -6.57 -2.30
N ALA A 202 0.90 -7.17 -3.42
CA ALA A 202 1.03 -8.61 -3.65
C ALA A 202 1.78 -8.88 -4.95
N LEU A 203 2.70 -9.85 -4.90
CA LEU A 203 3.28 -10.48 -6.07
C LEU A 203 2.70 -11.88 -6.18
N THR A 204 2.16 -12.23 -7.34
CA THR A 204 1.51 -13.52 -7.55
C THR A 204 2.13 -14.27 -8.72
N ASN A 205 2.03 -15.59 -8.66
CA ASN A 205 2.38 -16.45 -9.78
C ASN A 205 1.29 -16.38 -10.89
N LYS A 206 1.51 -17.10 -12.00
CA LYS A 206 0.57 -17.16 -13.13
C LYS A 206 -0.82 -17.73 -12.78
N LYS A 207 -0.95 -18.38 -11.62
CA LYS A 207 -2.24 -18.91 -11.15
C LYS A 207 -2.97 -17.93 -10.22
N GLY A 208 -2.37 -16.80 -9.89
CA GLY A 208 -2.91 -15.83 -8.94
C GLY A 208 -2.65 -16.20 -7.48
N GLU A 209 -1.77 -17.17 -7.19
CA GLU A 209 -1.36 -17.53 -5.84
C GLU A 209 -0.25 -16.57 -5.37
N VAL A 210 -0.35 -16.06 -4.15
CA VAL A 210 0.62 -15.13 -3.55
C VAL A 210 1.98 -15.78 -3.42
N GLU A 211 3.01 -15.19 -4.01
CA GLU A 211 4.41 -15.54 -3.83
C GLU A 211 5.07 -14.69 -2.75
N ALA A 212 4.66 -13.42 -2.67
CA ALA A 212 5.07 -12.50 -1.62
C ALA A 212 4.00 -11.42 -1.44
N ALA A 213 3.81 -10.98 -0.22
CA ALA A 213 2.97 -9.84 0.11
C ALA A 213 3.67 -8.90 1.08
N GLN A 214 3.31 -7.64 1.02
CA GLN A 214 3.65 -6.63 2.02
C GLN A 214 2.42 -5.81 2.35
N LEU A 215 2.30 -5.37 3.58
CA LEU A 215 1.19 -4.53 4.04
C LEU A 215 1.66 -3.45 5.00
N ASP A 216 0.90 -2.37 5.07
CA ASP A 216 1.12 -1.29 6.02
C ASP A 216 -0.18 -0.51 6.28
N ASN A 217 -0.17 0.33 7.32
CA ASN A 217 -1.28 1.23 7.64
C ASN A 217 -0.76 2.66 7.74
N VAL A 218 -1.28 3.53 6.89
CA VAL A 218 -1.03 4.98 6.92
C VAL A 218 -2.16 5.64 7.71
N VAL A 219 -1.82 6.35 8.78
CA VAL A 219 -2.79 6.95 9.71
C VAL A 219 -2.69 8.46 9.65
N PHE A 220 -3.82 9.12 9.43
CA PHE A 220 -4.00 10.56 9.54
C PHE A 220 -4.79 10.85 10.81
N PRO A 221 -4.15 11.33 11.88
CA PRO A 221 -4.82 11.74 13.11
C PRO A 221 -5.52 13.08 12.85
N LEU A 222 -6.84 13.05 12.63
CA LEU A 222 -7.60 14.23 12.28
C LEU A 222 -7.92 15.08 13.51
N ALA A 223 -7.87 16.38 13.33
CA ALA A 223 -8.36 17.40 14.27
C ALA A 223 -9.06 18.51 13.50
N VAL A 224 -9.62 19.48 14.22
CA VAL A 224 -10.17 20.70 13.65
C VAL A 224 -9.45 21.89 14.28
N ASP A 225 -8.99 22.82 13.45
CA ASP A 225 -8.31 24.02 13.92
C ASP A 225 -9.31 25.12 14.39
N ALA A 226 -8.78 26.24 14.82
CA ALA A 226 -9.59 27.37 15.31
C ALA A 226 -10.44 28.03 14.22
N GLU A 227 -10.07 27.85 12.97
CA GLU A 227 -10.75 28.35 11.78
C GLU A 227 -11.83 27.38 11.27
N GLY A 228 -12.03 26.24 11.95
CA GLY A 228 -13.00 25.21 11.59
C GLY A 228 -12.59 24.34 10.42
N LYS A 229 -11.29 24.20 10.13
CA LYS A 229 -10.73 23.39 9.05
C LYS A 229 -10.16 22.10 9.58
N ALA A 230 -10.20 21.05 8.74
CA ALA A 230 -9.51 19.81 9.06
C ALA A 230 -7.99 20.04 9.12
N THR A 231 -7.35 19.48 10.15
CA THR A 231 -5.91 19.52 10.35
C THR A 231 -5.42 18.20 10.93
N LEU A 232 -4.10 18.01 11.00
CA LEU A 232 -3.51 16.86 11.67
C LEU A 232 -3.23 17.16 13.14
N ALA A 233 -3.66 16.26 14.02
CA ALA A 233 -3.28 16.29 15.41
C ALA A 233 -1.82 15.86 15.60
N GLU A 234 -1.14 16.43 16.59
CA GLU A 234 0.16 15.91 17.03
C GLU A 234 0.02 14.47 17.51
N SER A 235 0.84 13.59 17.00
CA SER A 235 0.84 12.17 17.35
C SER A 235 2.12 11.49 16.88
N LYS A 236 2.31 10.21 17.26
CA LYS A 236 3.40 9.38 16.74
C LYS A 236 3.37 9.18 15.23
N TYR A 237 2.22 9.37 14.58
CA TYR A 237 2.05 9.25 13.14
C TYR A 237 2.44 10.51 12.36
N VAL A 238 2.69 11.61 13.05
CA VAL A 238 3.10 12.88 12.41
C VAL A 238 4.41 13.34 13.03
N VAL A 239 5.50 13.23 12.28
CA VAL A 239 6.84 13.58 12.73
C VAL A 239 7.44 14.60 11.78
N ASN A 240 7.74 15.80 12.27
CA ASN A 240 8.26 16.91 11.46
C ASN A 240 7.38 17.25 10.23
N GLY A 241 6.06 17.05 10.34
CA GLY A 241 5.11 17.27 9.25
C GLY A 241 4.99 16.09 8.27
N GLU A 242 5.77 15.04 8.42
CA GLU A 242 5.69 13.82 7.62
C GLU A 242 4.75 12.81 8.27
N ILE A 243 3.97 12.10 7.46
CA ILE A 243 3.05 11.04 7.90
C ILE A 243 3.79 9.71 7.89
N ILE A 244 3.94 9.13 9.09
CA ILE A 244 4.69 7.90 9.33
C ILE A 244 3.70 6.74 9.51
N SER A 245 3.85 5.69 8.72
CA SER A 245 3.01 4.49 8.82
C SER A 245 3.30 3.66 10.07
N LYS A 246 2.39 2.73 10.38
CA LYS A 246 2.58 1.82 11.52
C LYS A 246 3.82 0.95 11.37
N LYS A 247 4.10 0.45 10.17
CA LYS A 247 5.28 -0.38 9.92
C LYS A 247 6.58 0.42 10.10
N LYS A 248 6.62 1.66 9.60
CA LYS A 248 7.79 2.54 9.74
C LYS A 248 8.05 2.99 11.17
N LEU A 249 7.03 3.05 12.02
CA LEU A 249 7.20 3.31 13.44
C LEU A 249 7.98 2.19 14.15
N GLY A 250 7.89 0.94 13.68
CA GLY A 250 8.55 -0.20 14.28
C GLY A 250 8.28 -0.27 15.79
N THR A 251 9.33 -0.36 16.61
CA THR A 251 9.22 -0.37 18.08
C THR A 251 8.66 0.92 18.67
N GLY A 252 8.70 2.03 17.93
CA GLY A 252 8.07 3.30 18.30
C GLY A 252 6.53 3.25 18.30
N TYR A 253 5.94 2.22 17.68
CA TYR A 253 4.50 1.99 17.79
C TYR A 253 4.11 1.63 19.23
N GLY A 254 4.92 0.84 19.94
CA GLY A 254 4.81 0.61 21.38
C GLY A 254 3.76 -0.44 21.75
N MET A 255 3.49 -1.41 20.89
CA MET A 255 2.49 -2.46 21.14
C MET A 255 3.05 -3.62 21.98
N ALA A 256 4.29 -4.02 21.74
CA ALA A 256 4.92 -5.18 22.39
C ALA A 256 4.95 -5.08 23.93
N GLY A 257 4.93 -3.87 24.49
CA GLY A 257 4.89 -3.67 25.95
C GLY A 257 3.51 -3.87 26.59
N ILE A 258 2.42 -3.95 25.80
CA ILE A 258 1.05 -3.77 26.29
C ILE A 258 0.19 -5.01 26.06
N VAL A 259 0.34 -5.73 24.95
CA VAL A 259 -0.61 -6.76 24.50
C VAL A 259 0.03 -8.14 24.49
N ASP A 260 -0.51 -9.03 25.32
CA ASP A 260 -0.35 -10.48 25.29
C ASP A 260 -1.77 -11.05 25.17
N ALA A 261 -2.28 -11.04 23.92
CA ALA A 261 -3.72 -11.21 23.71
C ALA A 261 -4.17 -12.67 23.80
N ASP A 262 -3.29 -13.63 23.62
CA ASP A 262 -3.55 -15.07 23.74
C ASP A 262 -2.99 -15.69 25.02
N GLY A 263 -2.18 -14.92 25.78
CA GLY A 263 -1.66 -15.33 27.09
C GLY A 263 -0.52 -16.33 27.02
N ASP A 264 0.16 -16.43 25.88
CA ASP A 264 1.31 -17.32 25.69
C ASP A 264 2.65 -16.69 26.12
N GLY A 265 2.64 -15.41 26.50
CA GLY A 265 3.80 -14.63 26.91
C GLY A 265 4.55 -13.97 25.75
N VAL A 266 4.11 -14.13 24.51
CA VAL A 266 4.68 -13.49 23.33
C VAL A 266 4.01 -12.16 23.09
N LYS A 267 4.81 -11.10 22.97
CA LYS A 267 4.36 -9.74 22.77
C LYS A 267 5.05 -9.17 21.54
N LEU A 268 4.31 -9.11 20.42
CA LEU A 268 4.83 -8.66 19.14
C LEU A 268 4.45 -7.20 18.88
N GLU A 269 5.38 -6.46 18.30
CA GLU A 269 5.10 -5.15 17.71
C GLU A 269 4.20 -5.28 16.49
N TRP A 270 3.57 -4.16 16.10
CA TRP A 270 2.66 -4.13 14.97
C TRP A 270 3.32 -4.63 13.67
N ASN A 271 4.56 -4.21 13.40
CA ASN A 271 5.31 -4.61 12.21
C ASN A 271 5.68 -6.12 12.23
N GLU A 272 5.86 -6.72 13.40
CA GLU A 272 6.11 -8.16 13.54
C GLU A 272 4.84 -8.95 13.26
N GLN A 273 3.68 -8.49 13.76
CA GLN A 273 2.38 -9.08 13.44
C GLN A 273 2.02 -8.90 11.96
N ALA A 274 2.36 -7.74 11.37
CA ALA A 274 2.23 -7.51 9.93
C ALA A 274 3.04 -8.56 9.13
N ALA A 275 4.28 -8.82 9.53
CA ALA A 275 5.11 -9.84 8.88
C ALA A 275 4.53 -11.26 9.01
N ALA A 276 3.88 -11.58 10.14
CA ALA A 276 3.17 -12.85 10.30
C ALA A 276 1.98 -12.97 9.32
N ILE A 277 1.21 -11.89 9.13
CA ILE A 277 0.11 -11.85 8.15
C ILE A 277 0.67 -12.00 6.72
N GLU A 278 1.75 -11.29 6.39
CA GLU A 278 2.43 -11.39 5.08
C GLU A 278 2.85 -12.83 4.77
N GLY A 279 3.42 -13.52 5.76
CA GLY A 279 3.79 -14.95 5.63
C GLY A 279 2.58 -15.89 5.51
N PHE A 280 1.50 -15.60 6.23
CA PHE A 280 0.29 -16.41 6.25
C PHE A 280 -0.45 -16.43 4.90
N VAL A 281 -0.40 -15.33 4.15
CA VAL A 281 -1.13 -15.23 2.87
C VAL A 281 -0.36 -15.86 1.70
N VAL A 282 0.91 -16.21 1.85
CA VAL A 282 1.69 -16.88 0.82
C VAL A 282 1.04 -18.23 0.43
N GLY A 283 0.91 -18.47 -0.86
CA GLY A 283 0.25 -19.63 -1.44
C GLY A 283 -1.27 -19.56 -1.53
N LYS A 284 -1.90 -18.51 -1.00
CA LYS A 284 -3.35 -18.27 -1.14
C LYS A 284 -3.65 -17.43 -2.38
N ASP A 285 -4.83 -17.61 -2.94
CA ASP A 285 -5.40 -16.75 -3.97
C ASP A 285 -6.40 -15.74 -3.38
N ALA A 286 -6.91 -14.83 -4.19
CA ALA A 286 -7.87 -13.81 -3.78
C ALA A 286 -9.16 -14.42 -3.20
N ALA A 287 -9.63 -15.55 -3.73
CA ALA A 287 -10.85 -16.22 -3.28
C ALA A 287 -10.65 -16.80 -1.87
N ALA A 288 -9.53 -17.46 -1.62
CA ALA A 288 -9.19 -18.02 -0.30
C ALA A 288 -9.07 -16.92 0.76
N ILE A 289 -8.47 -15.76 0.40
CA ILE A 289 -8.31 -14.62 1.30
C ILE A 289 -9.67 -13.97 1.58
N SER A 290 -10.50 -13.76 0.55
CA SER A 290 -11.84 -13.17 0.71
C SER A 290 -12.83 -14.04 1.45
N ALA A 291 -12.61 -15.36 1.49
CA ALA A 291 -13.43 -16.31 2.23
C ALA A 291 -13.12 -16.38 3.74
N MET A 292 -12.09 -15.67 4.20
CA MET A 292 -11.73 -15.66 5.62
C MET A 292 -12.84 -15.02 6.46
N THR A 293 -13.06 -15.56 7.64
CA THR A 293 -14.10 -15.08 8.57
C THR A 293 -13.49 -14.37 9.76
N TYR A 294 -14.21 -13.40 10.30
CA TYR A 294 -13.72 -12.55 11.38
C TYR A 294 -14.72 -12.51 12.54
N THR A 295 -14.18 -12.44 13.76
CA THR A 295 -14.95 -12.18 14.98
C THR A 295 -14.29 -10.98 15.66
N ASP A 296 -15.05 -9.90 15.87
CA ASP A 296 -14.53 -8.63 16.38
C ASP A 296 -13.29 -8.10 15.61
N GLY A 297 -13.28 -8.35 14.28
CA GLY A 297 -12.18 -7.96 13.39
C GLY A 297 -10.94 -8.86 13.44
N LYS A 298 -10.95 -9.93 14.24
CA LYS A 298 -9.86 -10.92 14.35
C LYS A 298 -10.19 -12.20 13.60
N ASN A 299 -9.15 -12.89 13.14
CA ASN A 299 -9.26 -14.19 12.49
C ASN A 299 -8.50 -15.23 13.31
N ALA A 300 -9.09 -16.40 13.52
CA ALA A 300 -8.53 -17.44 14.39
C ALA A 300 -7.22 -18.04 13.83
N ASP A 301 -7.13 -18.24 12.51
CA ASP A 301 -5.92 -18.81 11.90
C ASP A 301 -4.76 -17.81 11.96
N LEU A 302 -5.03 -16.50 11.82
CA LEU A 302 -4.04 -15.45 11.98
C LEU A 302 -3.60 -15.28 13.43
N THR A 303 -4.52 -15.44 14.39
CA THR A 303 -4.17 -15.47 15.81
C THR A 303 -3.23 -16.63 16.13
N ALA A 304 -3.40 -17.78 15.48
CA ALA A 304 -2.53 -18.95 15.67
C ALA A 304 -1.10 -18.75 15.13
N VAL A 305 -0.85 -17.68 14.37
CA VAL A 305 0.50 -17.26 13.90
C VAL A 305 0.90 -15.90 14.50
N ASP A 306 0.43 -15.63 15.71
CA ASP A 306 0.75 -14.45 16.53
C ASP A 306 0.28 -13.09 15.96
N ALA A 307 -0.64 -13.09 14.99
CA ALA A 307 -1.31 -11.89 14.52
C ALA A 307 -2.62 -11.65 15.28
N THR A 308 -2.52 -11.02 16.44
CA THR A 308 -3.63 -10.83 17.40
C THR A 308 -4.35 -9.48 17.26
N ILE A 309 -3.90 -8.61 16.34
CA ILE A 309 -4.55 -7.34 16.00
C ILE A 309 -5.86 -7.57 15.24
N LYS A 310 -6.67 -6.50 15.10
CA LYS A 310 -7.80 -6.50 14.17
C LYS A 310 -7.26 -6.52 12.75
N VAL A 311 -7.60 -7.55 11.99
CA VAL A 311 -7.03 -7.83 10.68
C VAL A 311 -8.03 -7.68 9.53
N GLU A 312 -9.32 -7.57 9.81
CA GLU A 312 -10.38 -7.57 8.78
C GLU A 312 -10.13 -6.50 7.69
N SER A 313 -9.88 -5.24 8.09
CA SER A 313 -9.62 -4.15 7.14
C SER A 313 -8.28 -4.32 6.41
N ILE A 314 -7.26 -4.85 7.09
CA ILE A 314 -5.98 -5.23 6.48
C ILE A 314 -6.20 -6.27 5.38
N MET A 315 -6.99 -7.31 5.68
CA MET A 315 -7.23 -8.41 4.74
C MET A 315 -8.11 -8.00 3.57
N LYS A 316 -8.94 -6.96 3.68
CA LYS A 316 -9.63 -6.35 2.53
C LYS A 316 -8.62 -5.77 1.54
N ALA A 317 -7.65 -4.99 2.00
CA ALA A 317 -6.58 -4.47 1.15
C ALA A 317 -5.72 -5.59 0.54
N VAL A 318 -5.40 -6.64 1.32
CA VAL A 318 -4.63 -7.79 0.82
C VAL A 318 -5.41 -8.56 -0.26
N ALA A 319 -6.71 -8.86 -0.03
CA ALA A 319 -7.55 -9.55 -1.00
C ALA A 319 -7.67 -8.76 -2.31
N GLU A 320 -7.77 -7.45 -2.20
CA GLU A 320 -7.79 -6.53 -3.32
C GLU A 320 -6.46 -6.56 -4.10
N ALA A 321 -5.31 -6.41 -3.43
CA ALA A 321 -4.00 -6.50 -4.05
C ALA A 321 -3.83 -7.81 -4.84
N VAL A 322 -4.22 -8.95 -4.26
CA VAL A 322 -4.15 -10.25 -4.93
C VAL A 322 -5.11 -10.32 -6.11
N SER A 323 -6.33 -9.81 -5.96
CA SER A 323 -7.31 -9.75 -7.06
C SER A 323 -6.81 -8.91 -8.23
N TYR A 324 -6.24 -7.73 -7.96
CA TYR A 324 -5.74 -6.82 -9.00
C TYR A 324 -4.43 -7.28 -9.63
N SER A 325 -3.67 -8.17 -8.99
CA SER A 325 -2.47 -8.74 -9.61
C SER A 325 -2.76 -9.56 -10.86
N THR A 326 -3.96 -10.12 -10.99
CA THR A 326 -4.35 -11.01 -12.10
C THR A 326 -5.36 -10.41 -13.07
N LYS A 327 -5.88 -9.21 -12.77
CA LYS A 327 -6.84 -8.55 -13.66
C LYS A 327 -6.10 -7.75 -14.73
N GLU A 328 -6.41 -8.03 -16.00
CA GLU A 328 -6.26 -7.01 -17.02
C GLU A 328 -7.17 -5.84 -16.65
N VAL A 329 -6.67 -4.65 -16.89
CA VAL A 329 -7.26 -3.32 -16.64
C VAL A 329 -8.75 -3.31 -16.31
N ILE A 330 -9.09 -2.64 -15.23
CA ILE A 330 -10.44 -2.53 -14.70
C ILE A 330 -11.35 -1.90 -15.77
N THR A 331 -12.12 -2.74 -16.42
CA THR A 331 -13.35 -2.26 -17.04
C THR A 331 -14.29 -1.87 -15.90
N ALA A 332 -14.91 -0.68 -15.98
CA ALA A 332 -15.86 -0.19 -15.00
C ALA A 332 -16.69 -1.31 -14.35
N LYS A 333 -16.82 -1.31 -13.04
CA LYS A 333 -17.77 -2.22 -12.38
C LYS A 333 -19.11 -2.07 -13.08
N PRO A 334 -19.79 -3.14 -13.53
CA PRO A 334 -21.15 -3.01 -13.99
C PRO A 334 -21.95 -2.40 -12.85
N ASN A 335 -22.61 -1.28 -13.12
CA ASN A 335 -23.50 -0.63 -12.17
C ASN A 335 -24.36 -1.68 -11.50
N ALA A 336 -24.24 -1.81 -10.18
CA ALA A 336 -25.06 -2.67 -9.35
C ALA A 336 -26.48 -2.11 -9.28
#